data_64a78aa0e60d9b7fabc413895c3d841f
#
_entry.id   64a78aa0e60d9b7fabc413895c3d841f
#
_cell.length_a   1.000
_cell.length_b   1.000
_cell.length_c   1.000
_cell.angle_alpha   90.00
_cell.angle_beta   90.00
_cell.angle_gamma   90.00
#
_symmetry.space_group_name_H-M   'P 1'
#
loop_
_entity.id
_entity.type
_entity.pdbx_description
1 polymer ?
#
loop_
_entity_poly.entity_id
_entity_poly.type
_entity_poly.pdbx_seq_one_letter_code
_entity_poly.pdbx_strand_id
1 'polypeptide(L)'
;LTILRRELLYTSLTEDDQIIEEFTFTPESNIPFVEPRAWHRVTPLTDDLECYLEFYCEPKNYFSNKYELNPAHSEVVEAVKTIKPCKVLDLGCGQGRNALFLSSLGFDVTAVDQNIPGLQYLKNVAKAENLDIKVAHYDINTAAIQNTYDFISSTVVLMFLNPECIDNIITNIQEQTNIGGYNLIVSAMSTEDAPCPLPFPFTLKENELKEYYRDWELVKYNEDFGHLHKTDANGNRIKLRFATMLAKKVQ
;
A
#
# COMPACT_ATOMS: atom_id res chain seq x y z
N LEU A 1 20.63 17.68 -0.61
CA LEU A 1 20.87 19.13 -0.50
C LEU A 1 21.92 19.54 -1.53
N THR A 2 21.64 20.55 -2.33
CA THR A 2 22.57 21.17 -3.28
C THR A 2 22.56 22.67 -3.05
N ILE A 3 23.70 23.27 -2.80
CA ILE A 3 23.83 24.73 -2.67
C ILE A 3 23.94 25.31 -4.08
N LEU A 4 23.08 26.25 -4.42
CA LEU A 4 23.10 26.95 -5.72
C LEU A 4 23.87 28.26 -5.65
N ARG A 5 23.78 28.92 -4.49
CA ARG A 5 24.46 30.21 -4.26
C ARG A 5 24.73 30.43 -2.77
N ARG A 6 25.90 30.98 -2.46
CA ARG A 6 26.35 31.29 -1.10
C ARG A 6 26.74 30.06 -0.29
N GLU A 7 26.76 30.19 1.02
CA GLU A 7 27.27 29.20 1.95
C GLU A 7 26.27 28.90 3.05
N LEU A 8 26.31 27.66 3.52
CA LEU A 8 25.41 27.13 4.53
C LEU A 8 26.23 26.38 5.58
N LEU A 9 26.00 26.67 6.86
CA LEU A 9 26.52 25.88 7.96
C LEU A 9 25.59 24.70 8.23
N TYR A 10 26.12 23.49 8.11
CA TYR A 10 25.48 22.24 8.52
C TYR A 10 26.07 21.78 9.84
N THR A 11 25.22 21.62 10.86
CA THR A 11 25.61 21.14 12.20
C THR A 11 24.97 19.78 12.42
N SER A 12 25.78 18.73 12.59
CA SER A 12 25.33 17.42 13.03
C SER A 12 25.15 17.41 14.55
N LEU A 13 24.04 16.84 15.04
CA LEU A 13 23.65 16.92 16.44
C LEU A 13 23.37 15.54 17.04
N THR A 14 23.48 15.43 18.36
CA THR A 14 22.88 14.33 19.13
C THR A 14 21.39 14.60 19.35
N GLU A 15 20.64 13.61 19.87
CA GLU A 15 19.24 13.76 20.28
C GLU A 15 19.06 14.84 21.37
N ASP A 16 20.08 15.05 22.20
CA ASP A 16 20.10 16.07 23.27
C ASP A 16 20.65 17.44 22.77
N ASP A 17 20.62 17.70 21.46
CA ASP A 17 21.06 18.97 20.82
C ASP A 17 22.55 19.31 21.05
N GLN A 18 23.40 18.31 21.31
CA GLN A 18 24.85 18.52 21.40
C GLN A 18 25.49 18.45 20.01
N ILE A 19 26.39 19.38 19.73
CA ILE A 19 27.09 19.44 18.44
C ILE A 19 28.09 18.28 18.35
N ILE A 20 27.97 17.48 17.27
CA ILE A 20 28.92 16.41 16.94
C ILE A 20 29.98 16.98 16.00
N GLU A 21 29.54 17.57 14.88
CA GLU A 21 30.44 18.12 13.84
C GLU A 21 29.74 19.30 13.14
N GLU A 22 30.57 20.19 12.57
CA GLU A 22 30.09 21.31 11.76
C GLU A 22 30.80 21.34 10.40
N PHE A 23 30.07 21.60 9.34
CA PHE A 23 30.56 21.72 7.98
C PHE A 23 30.00 22.97 7.32
N THR A 24 30.84 23.74 6.62
CA THR A 24 30.37 24.78 5.72
C THR A 24 30.28 24.22 4.32
N PHE A 25 29.07 24.25 3.75
CA PHE A 25 28.81 23.83 2.39
C PHE A 25 28.70 25.01 1.45
N THR A 26 29.33 24.89 0.29
CA THR A 26 29.37 25.86 -0.81
C THR A 26 28.77 25.22 -2.07
N PRO A 27 28.56 25.95 -3.18
CA PRO A 27 28.12 25.36 -4.44
C PRO A 27 29.04 24.24 -4.98
N GLU A 28 30.30 24.24 -4.61
CA GLU A 28 31.28 23.25 -5.04
C GLU A 28 31.37 22.04 -4.10
N SER A 29 30.66 22.09 -2.97
CA SER A 29 30.71 21.02 -1.97
C SER A 29 29.95 19.78 -2.45
N ASN A 30 30.59 18.62 -2.29
CA ASN A 30 29.90 17.33 -2.44
C ASN A 30 29.23 16.99 -1.10
N ILE A 31 27.95 17.33 -0.97
CA ILE A 31 27.19 17.16 0.27
C ILE A 31 26.72 15.70 0.38
N PRO A 32 27.08 14.98 1.46
CA PRO A 32 26.69 13.61 1.64
C PRO A 32 25.17 13.47 1.86
N PHE A 33 24.66 12.27 1.61
CA PHE A 33 23.29 11.90 1.99
C PHE A 33 23.16 11.93 3.52
N VAL A 34 22.09 12.57 4.00
CA VAL A 34 21.78 12.59 5.44
C VAL A 34 20.91 11.39 5.76
N GLU A 35 21.37 10.53 6.65
CA GLU A 35 20.67 9.33 7.06
C GLU A 35 19.32 9.64 7.75
N PRO A 36 18.31 8.76 7.59
CA PRO A 36 17.05 8.90 8.31
C PRO A 36 17.27 8.99 9.82
N ARG A 37 16.56 9.91 10.48
CA ARG A 37 16.62 10.18 11.93
C ARG A 37 17.94 10.79 12.42
N ALA A 38 18.84 11.21 11.53
CA ALA A 38 19.98 12.01 11.93
C ALA A 38 19.52 13.41 12.38
N TRP A 39 19.85 13.78 13.59
CA TRP A 39 19.59 15.13 14.11
C TRP A 39 20.56 16.10 13.48
N HIS A 40 20.06 17.19 12.91
CA HIS A 40 20.92 18.18 12.29
C HIS A 40 20.24 19.56 12.28
N ARG A 41 21.06 20.59 12.16
CA ARG A 41 20.65 21.99 11.99
C ARG A 41 21.28 22.54 10.72
N VAL A 42 20.53 23.33 10.00
CA VAL A 42 20.95 24.02 8.78
C VAL A 42 20.84 25.52 9.02
N THR A 43 21.95 26.24 8.93
CA THR A 43 22.00 27.67 9.20
C THR A 43 22.53 28.40 7.98
N PRO A 44 21.71 29.29 7.34
CA PRO A 44 22.19 30.20 6.31
C PRO A 44 23.28 31.10 6.87
N LEU A 45 24.42 31.25 6.18
CA LEU A 45 25.46 32.18 6.55
C LEU A 45 25.24 33.58 5.94
N THR A 46 24.32 33.69 4.96
CA THR A 46 23.89 34.96 4.34
C THR A 46 22.38 34.92 4.08
N ASP A 47 21.73 36.10 4.04
CA ASP A 47 20.29 36.24 3.82
C ASP A 47 19.85 35.84 2.39
N ASP A 48 20.80 35.77 1.44
CA ASP A 48 20.57 35.47 0.04
C ASP A 48 21.04 34.03 -0.35
N LEU A 49 21.10 33.10 0.63
CA LEU A 49 21.36 31.71 0.36
C LEU A 49 20.27 31.12 -0.56
N GLU A 50 20.71 30.39 -1.57
CA GLU A 50 19.85 29.63 -2.46
C GLU A 50 20.31 28.18 -2.50
N CYS A 51 19.40 27.25 -2.17
CA CYS A 51 19.70 25.82 -2.15
C CYS A 51 18.52 24.98 -2.63
N TYR A 52 18.81 23.78 -3.12
CA TYR A 52 17.82 22.80 -3.52
C TYR A 52 17.84 21.63 -2.52
N LEU A 53 16.66 21.27 -2.01
CA LEU A 53 16.49 20.17 -1.07
C LEU A 53 15.71 19.04 -1.73
N GLU A 54 16.24 17.83 -1.65
CA GLU A 54 15.56 16.60 -2.07
C GLU A 54 15.35 15.73 -0.84
N PHE A 55 14.11 15.29 -0.66
CA PHE A 55 13.73 14.36 0.38
C PHE A 55 13.44 13.01 -0.24
N TYR A 56 14.08 11.97 0.27
CA TYR A 56 13.91 10.60 -0.18
C TYR A 56 13.12 9.80 0.84
N CYS A 57 12.30 8.88 0.37
CA CYS A 57 11.61 7.90 1.22
C CYS A 57 11.55 6.56 0.50
N GLU A 58 11.27 5.49 1.24
CA GLU A 58 10.97 4.20 0.60
C GLU A 58 9.74 4.32 -0.30
N PRO A 59 9.73 3.70 -1.50
CA PRO A 59 8.62 3.80 -2.45
C PRO A 59 7.24 3.53 -1.85
N LYS A 60 7.15 2.56 -0.92
CA LYS A 60 5.90 2.21 -0.23
C LYS A 60 5.31 3.36 0.62
N ASN A 61 6.15 4.32 1.04
CA ASN A 61 5.77 5.45 1.90
C ASN A 61 5.58 6.75 1.11
N TYR A 62 5.91 6.80 -0.18
CA TYR A 62 5.90 8.03 -0.95
C TYR A 62 4.52 8.70 -0.95
N PHE A 63 3.48 7.94 -1.33
CA PHE A 63 2.12 8.50 -1.42
C PHE A 63 1.52 8.80 -0.05
N SER A 64 1.86 8.02 0.99
CA SER A 64 1.41 8.33 2.34
C SER A 64 2.03 9.61 2.89
N ASN A 65 3.30 9.84 2.64
CA ASN A 65 3.99 11.04 3.09
C ASN A 65 3.55 12.30 2.34
N LYS A 66 3.27 12.19 1.04
CA LYS A 66 2.95 13.33 0.19
C LYS A 66 1.45 13.67 0.15
N TYR A 67 0.58 12.67 0.29
CA TYR A 67 -0.86 12.80 0.05
C TYR A 67 -1.72 12.37 1.24
N GLU A 68 -1.14 12.20 2.42
CA GLU A 68 -1.83 11.81 3.64
C GLU A 68 -2.63 10.49 3.53
N LEU A 69 -2.23 9.62 2.60
CA LEU A 69 -2.79 8.29 2.44
C LEU A 69 -2.21 7.33 3.48
N ASN A 70 -2.91 6.22 3.73
CA ASN A 70 -2.24 5.10 4.38
C ASN A 70 -1.12 4.56 3.48
N PRO A 71 -0.02 4.05 4.03
CA PRO A 71 1.00 3.34 3.25
C PRO A 71 0.40 2.18 2.46
N ALA A 72 1.04 1.79 1.35
CA ALA A 72 0.68 0.59 0.62
C ALA A 72 0.62 -0.61 1.58
N HIS A 73 -0.34 -1.51 1.36
CA HIS A 73 -0.53 -2.66 2.24
C HIS A 73 0.73 -3.52 2.25
N SER A 74 1.18 -3.94 3.45
CA SER A 74 2.42 -4.71 3.63
C SER A 74 2.48 -5.97 2.74
N GLU A 75 1.35 -6.63 2.56
CA GLU A 75 1.25 -7.83 1.72
C GLU A 75 1.39 -7.51 0.22
N VAL A 76 0.93 -6.34 -0.24
CA VAL A 76 1.17 -5.86 -1.61
C VAL A 76 2.66 -5.54 -1.79
N VAL A 77 3.27 -4.87 -0.81
CA VAL A 77 4.72 -4.58 -0.82
C VAL A 77 5.55 -5.86 -0.86
N GLU A 78 5.12 -6.90 -0.15
CA GLU A 78 5.81 -8.19 -0.15
C GLU A 78 5.60 -8.93 -1.48
N ALA A 79 4.38 -8.95 -2.01
CA ALA A 79 4.05 -9.63 -3.27
C ALA A 79 4.87 -9.12 -4.45
N VAL A 80 5.11 -7.82 -4.56
CA VAL A 80 5.89 -7.24 -5.68
C VAL A 80 7.38 -7.56 -5.65
N LYS A 81 7.90 -8.17 -4.59
CA LYS A 81 9.26 -8.73 -4.58
C LYS A 81 9.38 -9.97 -5.47
N THR A 82 8.26 -10.68 -5.66
CA THR A 82 8.18 -11.91 -6.45
C THR A 82 7.49 -11.67 -7.80
N ILE A 83 6.42 -10.85 -7.80
CA ILE A 83 5.62 -10.57 -8.99
C ILE A 83 6.24 -9.36 -9.71
N LYS A 84 6.68 -9.59 -10.95
CA LYS A 84 7.18 -8.51 -11.82
C LYS A 84 6.03 -7.66 -12.37
N PRO A 85 6.30 -6.40 -12.82
CA PRO A 85 5.30 -5.56 -13.47
C PRO A 85 4.51 -6.31 -14.55
N CYS A 86 3.19 -6.29 -14.38
CA CYS A 86 2.22 -7.00 -15.21
C CYS A 86 0.86 -6.29 -15.14
N LYS A 87 -0.15 -6.82 -15.79
CA LYS A 87 -1.52 -6.30 -15.73
C LYS A 87 -2.17 -6.66 -14.40
N VAL A 88 -2.52 -5.65 -13.59
CA VAL A 88 -3.04 -5.84 -12.24
C VAL A 88 -4.41 -5.19 -12.05
N LEU A 89 -5.28 -5.85 -11.26
CA LEU A 89 -6.52 -5.31 -10.73
C LEU A 89 -6.38 -5.08 -9.23
N ASP A 90 -6.53 -3.84 -8.78
CA ASP A 90 -6.73 -3.48 -7.38
C ASP A 90 -8.24 -3.42 -7.09
N LEU A 91 -8.77 -4.53 -6.56
CA LEU A 91 -10.20 -4.75 -6.35
C LEU A 91 -10.60 -4.26 -4.95
N GLY A 92 -11.39 -3.18 -4.91
CA GLY A 92 -11.69 -2.45 -3.67
C GLY A 92 -10.56 -1.49 -3.31
N CYS A 93 -10.11 -0.68 -4.26
CA CYS A 93 -8.92 0.16 -4.15
C CYS A 93 -9.06 1.33 -3.16
N GLY A 94 -10.29 1.70 -2.75
CA GLY A 94 -10.53 2.86 -1.89
C GLY A 94 -10.00 4.15 -2.49
N GLN A 95 -9.08 4.81 -1.77
CA GLN A 95 -8.38 6.02 -2.23
C GLN A 95 -7.10 5.70 -3.04
N GLY A 96 -6.82 4.42 -3.33
CA GLY A 96 -5.78 4.00 -4.26
C GLY A 96 -4.38 3.81 -3.69
N ARG A 97 -4.21 3.61 -2.38
CA ARG A 97 -2.88 3.42 -1.77
C ARG A 97 -2.04 2.32 -2.44
N ASN A 98 -2.68 1.19 -2.79
CA ASN A 98 -2.00 0.09 -3.48
C ASN A 98 -1.87 0.36 -4.98
N ALA A 99 -2.93 0.87 -5.61
CA ALA A 99 -2.95 1.20 -7.04
C ALA A 99 -1.84 2.20 -7.42
N LEU A 100 -1.67 3.27 -6.64
CA LEU A 100 -0.61 4.28 -6.82
C LEU A 100 0.77 3.66 -6.66
N PHE A 101 0.98 2.87 -5.61
CA PHE A 101 2.24 2.17 -5.35
C PHE A 101 2.59 1.21 -6.49
N LEU A 102 1.65 0.36 -6.92
CA LEU A 102 1.87 -0.58 -8.02
C LEU A 102 2.17 0.14 -9.34
N SER A 103 1.41 1.21 -9.66
CA SER A 103 1.65 2.00 -10.87
C SER A 103 3.03 2.67 -10.86
N SER A 104 3.49 3.18 -9.71
CA SER A 104 4.84 3.75 -9.58
C SER A 104 5.98 2.76 -9.80
N LEU A 105 5.68 1.46 -9.65
CA LEU A 105 6.61 0.36 -9.96
C LEU A 105 6.47 -0.17 -11.40
N GLY A 106 5.64 0.45 -12.24
CA GLY A 106 5.49 0.11 -13.65
C GLY A 106 4.45 -0.98 -13.95
N PHE A 107 3.55 -1.33 -13.01
CA PHE A 107 2.42 -2.21 -13.30
C PHE A 107 1.36 -1.50 -14.15
N ASP A 108 0.67 -2.22 -15.07
CA ASP A 108 -0.53 -1.74 -15.79
C ASP A 108 -1.75 -1.90 -14.87
N VAL A 109 -2.10 -0.83 -14.15
CA VAL A 109 -3.06 -0.88 -13.05
C VAL A 109 -4.47 -0.52 -13.50
N THR A 110 -5.41 -1.41 -13.19
CA THR A 110 -6.83 -1.12 -13.13
C THR A 110 -7.25 -1.09 -11.66
N ALA A 111 -7.85 0.01 -11.21
CA ALA A 111 -8.28 0.22 -9.84
C ALA A 111 -9.80 0.43 -9.80
N VAL A 112 -10.51 -0.37 -9.00
CA VAL A 112 -11.97 -0.32 -8.94
C VAL A 112 -12.48 -0.29 -7.50
N ASP A 113 -13.54 0.48 -7.27
CA ASP A 113 -14.23 0.61 -5.99
C ASP A 113 -15.64 1.15 -6.20
N GLN A 114 -16.53 0.99 -5.22
CA GLN A 114 -17.83 1.66 -5.18
C GLN A 114 -17.77 3.08 -4.57
N ASN A 115 -16.69 3.44 -3.88
CA ASN A 115 -16.49 4.74 -3.23
C ASN A 115 -16.08 5.81 -4.25
N ILE A 116 -17.06 6.48 -4.86
CA ILE A 116 -16.84 7.52 -5.87
C ILE A 116 -15.90 8.64 -5.39
N PRO A 117 -16.03 9.21 -4.16
CA PRO A 117 -15.07 10.19 -3.66
C PRO A 117 -13.63 9.65 -3.60
N GLY A 118 -13.43 8.39 -3.18
CA GLY A 118 -12.12 7.76 -3.17
C GLY A 118 -11.53 7.61 -4.57
N LEU A 119 -12.33 7.19 -5.54
CA LEU A 119 -11.91 7.09 -6.95
C LEU A 119 -11.55 8.45 -7.55
N GLN A 120 -12.29 9.49 -7.22
CA GLN A 120 -11.96 10.85 -7.68
C GLN A 120 -10.63 11.33 -7.09
N TYR A 121 -10.40 11.05 -5.80
CA TYR A 121 -9.12 11.35 -5.14
C TYR A 121 -7.96 10.63 -5.82
N LEU A 122 -8.09 9.32 -6.05
CA LEU A 122 -7.10 8.52 -6.79
C LEU A 122 -6.77 9.11 -8.16
N LYS A 123 -7.80 9.48 -8.95
CA LYS A 123 -7.61 10.11 -10.28
C LYS A 123 -6.81 11.42 -10.19
N ASN A 124 -7.09 12.23 -9.18
CA ASN A 124 -6.38 13.50 -8.99
C ASN A 124 -4.90 13.28 -8.64
N VAL A 125 -4.60 12.34 -7.73
CA VAL A 125 -3.23 11.99 -7.36
C VAL A 125 -2.50 11.37 -8.55
N ALA A 126 -3.10 10.40 -9.25
CA ALA A 126 -2.51 9.76 -10.42
C ALA A 126 -2.15 10.79 -11.50
N LYS A 127 -3.04 11.76 -11.77
CA LYS A 127 -2.77 12.85 -12.70
C LYS A 127 -1.60 13.73 -12.23
N ALA A 128 -1.54 14.10 -10.96
CA ALA A 128 -0.47 14.93 -10.40
C ALA A 128 0.91 14.24 -10.48
N GLU A 129 0.93 12.91 -10.41
CA GLU A 129 2.13 12.07 -10.48
C GLU A 129 2.43 11.53 -11.88
N ASN A 130 1.64 11.89 -12.90
CA ASN A 130 1.74 11.37 -14.27
C ASN A 130 1.69 9.83 -14.32
N LEU A 131 0.87 9.21 -13.48
CA LEU A 131 0.63 7.77 -13.46
C LEU A 131 -0.59 7.42 -14.32
N ASP A 132 -0.43 6.40 -15.16
CA ASP A 132 -1.54 5.87 -15.98
C ASP A 132 -2.25 4.74 -15.23
N ILE A 133 -3.35 5.09 -14.55
CA ILE A 133 -4.18 4.15 -13.80
C ILE A 133 -5.59 4.18 -14.38
N LYS A 134 -6.09 3.03 -14.79
CA LYS A 134 -7.49 2.86 -15.24
C LYS A 134 -8.38 2.80 -13.99
N VAL A 135 -9.14 3.86 -13.73
CA VAL A 135 -9.99 3.98 -12.53
C VAL A 135 -11.45 3.92 -12.91
N ALA A 136 -12.18 2.94 -12.34
CA ALA A 136 -13.61 2.73 -12.62
C ALA A 136 -14.43 2.49 -11.36
N HIS A 137 -15.70 2.93 -11.41
CA HIS A 137 -16.70 2.56 -10.40
C HIS A 137 -17.12 1.11 -10.64
N TYR A 138 -17.13 0.29 -9.58
CA TYR A 138 -17.51 -1.10 -9.65
C TYR A 138 -18.05 -1.60 -8.31
N ASP A 139 -19.20 -2.24 -8.34
CA ASP A 139 -19.76 -2.98 -7.21
C ASP A 139 -19.29 -4.44 -7.27
N ILE A 140 -18.42 -4.80 -6.33
CA ILE A 140 -17.80 -6.12 -6.24
C ILE A 140 -18.86 -7.22 -6.02
N ASN A 141 -19.99 -6.92 -5.35
CA ASN A 141 -21.08 -7.88 -5.15
C ASN A 141 -21.70 -8.41 -6.45
N THR A 142 -21.49 -7.73 -7.57
CA THR A 142 -21.99 -8.19 -8.88
C THR A 142 -21.21 -9.37 -9.44
N ALA A 143 -19.99 -9.63 -8.96
CA ALA A 143 -19.07 -10.67 -9.45
C ALA A 143 -18.95 -10.67 -10.99
N ALA A 144 -18.74 -9.48 -11.59
CA ALA A 144 -18.79 -9.27 -13.04
C ALA A 144 -17.51 -8.64 -13.59
N ILE A 145 -16.33 -9.06 -13.12
CA ILE A 145 -15.05 -8.71 -13.71
C ILE A 145 -14.99 -9.31 -15.10
N GLN A 146 -14.79 -8.49 -16.14
CA GLN A 146 -14.87 -8.93 -17.54
C GLN A 146 -13.50 -9.14 -18.19
N ASN A 147 -12.46 -8.50 -17.68
CA ASN A 147 -11.10 -8.60 -18.21
C ASN A 147 -10.27 -9.57 -17.39
N THR A 148 -9.27 -10.18 -18.04
CA THR A 148 -8.30 -11.00 -17.33
C THR A 148 -7.09 -10.19 -16.88
N TYR A 149 -6.46 -10.66 -15.80
CA TYR A 149 -5.33 -10.04 -15.12
C TYR A 149 -4.28 -11.08 -14.75
N ASP A 150 -3.03 -10.63 -14.65
CA ASP A 150 -1.93 -11.47 -14.17
C ASP A 150 -1.79 -11.39 -12.64
N PHE A 151 -2.33 -10.33 -12.05
CA PHE A 151 -2.38 -10.14 -10.60
C PHE A 151 -3.69 -9.47 -10.20
N ILE A 152 -4.45 -10.10 -9.29
CA ILE A 152 -5.62 -9.49 -8.67
C ILE A 152 -5.37 -9.35 -7.16
N SER A 153 -5.44 -8.12 -6.66
CA SER A 153 -5.24 -7.77 -5.26
C SER A 153 -6.56 -7.32 -4.64
N SER A 154 -6.97 -7.92 -3.53
CA SER A 154 -8.12 -7.52 -2.73
C SER A 154 -7.74 -7.53 -1.25
N THR A 155 -7.35 -6.36 -0.72
CA THR A 155 -6.85 -6.23 0.65
C THR A 155 -7.83 -5.48 1.54
N VAL A 156 -8.34 -6.16 2.57
CA VAL A 156 -9.28 -5.60 3.57
C VAL A 156 -10.61 -5.17 2.90
N VAL A 157 -11.17 -6.03 2.06
CA VAL A 157 -12.37 -5.73 1.24
C VAL A 157 -13.51 -6.71 1.50
N LEU A 158 -13.26 -8.03 1.45
CA LEU A 158 -14.32 -9.05 1.48
C LEU A 158 -15.24 -8.93 2.70
N MET A 159 -14.71 -8.49 3.85
CA MET A 159 -15.50 -8.33 5.07
C MET A 159 -16.62 -7.29 4.97
N PHE A 160 -16.59 -6.42 3.96
CA PHE A 160 -17.63 -5.40 3.74
C PHE A 160 -18.67 -5.81 2.70
N LEU A 161 -18.52 -6.97 2.08
CA LEU A 161 -19.38 -7.45 1.00
C LEU A 161 -20.54 -8.28 1.53
N ASN A 162 -21.55 -8.49 0.66
CA ASN A 162 -22.70 -9.33 0.97
C ASN A 162 -22.25 -10.81 1.09
N PRO A 163 -22.50 -11.48 2.22
CA PRO A 163 -22.11 -12.88 2.43
C PRO A 163 -22.60 -13.83 1.34
N GLU A 164 -23.81 -13.59 0.81
CA GLU A 164 -24.42 -14.42 -0.24
C GLU A 164 -23.70 -14.32 -1.59
N CYS A 165 -22.84 -13.29 -1.78
CA CYS A 165 -22.13 -13.06 -3.03
C CYS A 165 -20.70 -13.61 -3.00
N ILE A 166 -20.15 -13.98 -1.85
CA ILE A 166 -18.71 -14.27 -1.66
C ILE A 166 -18.24 -15.41 -2.57
N ASP A 167 -18.98 -16.51 -2.65
CA ASP A 167 -18.64 -17.65 -3.50
C ASP A 167 -18.50 -17.24 -4.97
N ASN A 168 -19.46 -16.45 -5.47
CA ASN A 168 -19.44 -15.95 -6.85
C ASN A 168 -18.30 -14.95 -7.07
N ILE A 169 -18.02 -14.10 -6.07
CA ILE A 169 -16.93 -13.11 -6.14
C ILE A 169 -15.58 -13.84 -6.24
N ILE A 170 -15.33 -14.81 -5.37
CA ILE A 170 -14.07 -15.58 -5.39
C ILE A 170 -13.94 -16.37 -6.69
N THR A 171 -15.00 -17.02 -7.13
CA THR A 171 -15.03 -17.73 -8.42
C THR A 171 -14.69 -16.78 -9.58
N ASN A 172 -15.32 -15.60 -9.63
CA ASN A 172 -15.05 -14.63 -10.69
C ASN A 172 -13.60 -14.09 -10.63
N ILE A 173 -13.04 -13.84 -9.44
CA ILE A 173 -11.63 -13.47 -9.28
C ILE A 173 -10.73 -14.57 -9.86
N GLN A 174 -11.00 -15.84 -9.54
CA GLN A 174 -10.21 -16.97 -10.02
C GLN A 174 -10.32 -17.14 -11.54
N GLU A 175 -11.51 -17.03 -12.11
CA GLU A 175 -11.77 -17.11 -13.56
C GLU A 175 -11.02 -16.02 -14.32
N GLN A 176 -11.02 -14.79 -13.80
CA GLN A 176 -10.40 -13.63 -14.43
C GLN A 176 -8.90 -13.50 -14.14
N THR A 177 -8.31 -14.46 -13.46
CA THR A 177 -6.86 -14.55 -13.31
C THR A 177 -6.27 -15.44 -14.41
N ASN A 178 -5.28 -14.93 -15.14
CA ASN A 178 -4.54 -15.70 -16.15
C ASN A 178 -3.80 -16.88 -15.53
N ILE A 179 -3.61 -17.97 -16.29
CA ILE A 179 -2.73 -19.07 -15.87
C ILE A 179 -1.32 -18.51 -15.60
N GLY A 180 -0.72 -18.90 -14.49
CA GLY A 180 0.55 -18.35 -14.00
C GLY A 180 0.40 -17.03 -13.23
N GLY A 181 -0.81 -16.43 -13.23
CA GLY A 181 -1.14 -15.21 -12.49
C GLY A 181 -1.38 -15.47 -11.00
N TYR A 182 -1.59 -14.40 -10.26
CA TYR A 182 -1.65 -14.41 -8.80
C TYR A 182 -2.90 -13.76 -8.26
N ASN A 183 -3.42 -14.28 -7.13
CA ASN A 183 -4.40 -13.59 -6.29
C ASN A 183 -3.80 -13.30 -4.92
N LEU A 184 -3.90 -12.05 -4.48
CA LEU A 184 -3.59 -11.61 -3.12
C LEU A 184 -4.89 -11.22 -2.42
N ILE A 185 -5.25 -11.95 -1.39
CA ILE A 185 -6.45 -11.68 -0.57
C ILE A 185 -6.05 -11.52 0.88
N VAL A 186 -6.51 -10.42 1.50
CA VAL A 186 -6.43 -10.19 2.95
C VAL A 186 -7.83 -9.83 3.45
N SER A 187 -8.39 -10.63 4.33
CA SER A 187 -9.73 -10.40 4.88
C SER A 187 -9.83 -10.79 6.34
N ALA A 188 -10.71 -10.10 7.08
CA ALA A 188 -11.01 -10.40 8.46
C ALA A 188 -11.61 -11.79 8.62
N MET A 189 -11.28 -12.42 9.74
CA MET A 189 -11.79 -13.72 10.17
C MET A 189 -12.58 -13.60 11.46
N SER A 190 -13.45 -14.60 11.71
CA SER A 190 -14.09 -14.85 13.00
C SER A 190 -14.06 -16.33 13.28
N THR A 191 -13.30 -16.74 14.30
CA THR A 191 -13.12 -18.14 14.74
C THR A 191 -13.60 -18.32 16.17
N GLU A 192 -13.81 -19.54 16.62
CA GLU A 192 -14.26 -19.83 18.00
C GLU A 192 -13.32 -19.26 19.06
N ASP A 193 -12.01 -19.41 18.84
CA ASP A 193 -10.94 -18.92 19.74
C ASP A 193 -10.67 -17.42 19.60
N ALA A 194 -11.08 -16.80 18.49
CA ALA A 194 -10.91 -15.38 18.21
C ALA A 194 -12.10 -14.79 17.46
N PRO A 195 -13.25 -14.58 18.13
CA PRO A 195 -14.41 -13.93 17.53
C PRO A 195 -14.08 -12.52 17.05
N CYS A 196 -14.55 -12.14 15.85
CA CYS A 196 -14.33 -10.80 15.32
C CYS A 196 -15.04 -9.74 16.20
N PRO A 197 -14.32 -8.73 16.71
CA PRO A 197 -14.90 -7.72 17.59
C PRO A 197 -15.73 -6.66 16.85
N LEU A 198 -15.77 -6.72 15.52
CA LEU A 198 -16.47 -5.76 14.68
C LEU A 198 -17.63 -6.41 13.92
N PRO A 199 -18.74 -5.71 13.73
CA PRO A 199 -19.94 -6.24 13.07
C PRO A 199 -19.78 -6.17 11.53
N PHE A 200 -18.78 -6.86 11.00
CA PHE A 200 -18.64 -7.00 9.55
C PHE A 200 -19.77 -7.87 8.99
N PRO A 201 -20.33 -7.54 7.82
CA PRO A 201 -21.29 -8.40 7.12
C PRO A 201 -20.78 -9.82 6.90
N PHE A 202 -19.51 -9.95 6.53
CA PHE A 202 -18.84 -11.21 6.27
C PHE A 202 -17.51 -11.31 7.01
N THR A 203 -17.16 -12.51 7.46
CA THR A 203 -15.83 -12.85 8.00
C THR A 203 -15.51 -14.29 7.63
N LEU A 204 -14.28 -14.54 7.21
CA LEU A 204 -13.80 -15.89 6.91
C LEU A 204 -13.73 -16.74 8.18
N LYS A 205 -14.01 -18.02 8.01
CA LYS A 205 -13.77 -19.07 9.00
C LYS A 205 -12.35 -19.64 8.85
N GLU A 206 -11.94 -20.45 9.82
CA GLU A 206 -10.68 -21.15 9.79
C GLU A 206 -10.55 -22.00 8.51
N ASN A 207 -9.43 -21.87 7.80
CA ASN A 207 -9.09 -22.53 6.54
C ASN A 207 -10.07 -22.25 5.37
N GLU A 208 -11.13 -21.46 5.51
CA GLU A 208 -12.12 -21.24 4.46
C GLU A 208 -11.50 -20.64 3.18
N LEU A 209 -10.63 -19.63 3.32
CA LEU A 209 -9.96 -19.04 2.16
C LEU A 209 -9.02 -20.04 1.47
N LYS A 210 -8.34 -20.89 2.24
CA LYS A 210 -7.50 -21.97 1.70
C LYS A 210 -8.31 -22.99 0.91
N GLU A 211 -9.53 -23.32 1.35
CA GLU A 211 -10.39 -24.26 0.65
C GLU A 211 -10.87 -23.71 -0.70
N TYR A 212 -11.18 -22.43 -0.82
CA TYR A 212 -11.47 -21.78 -2.11
C TYR A 212 -10.32 -21.92 -3.12
N TYR A 213 -9.07 -21.96 -2.65
CA TYR A 213 -7.87 -21.99 -3.49
C TYR A 213 -7.11 -23.32 -3.42
N ARG A 214 -7.81 -24.43 -3.08
CA ARG A 214 -7.20 -25.78 -2.92
C ARG A 214 -6.46 -26.29 -4.16
N ASP A 215 -6.91 -25.87 -5.36
CA ASP A 215 -6.33 -26.28 -6.65
C ASP A 215 -5.25 -25.30 -7.15
N TRP A 216 -4.87 -24.31 -6.33
CA TRP A 216 -3.87 -23.31 -6.62
C TRP A 216 -2.58 -23.56 -5.83
N GLU A 217 -1.45 -23.09 -6.35
CA GLU A 217 -0.20 -23.04 -5.59
C GLU A 217 -0.25 -21.93 -4.54
N LEU A 218 -0.29 -22.29 -3.24
CA LEU A 218 -0.23 -21.32 -2.15
C LEU A 218 1.21 -20.86 -1.95
N VAL A 219 1.54 -19.67 -2.44
CA VAL A 219 2.86 -19.04 -2.26
C VAL A 219 3.03 -18.55 -0.82
N LYS A 220 1.95 -18.00 -0.26
CA LYS A 220 1.86 -17.58 1.14
C LYS A 220 0.45 -17.84 1.66
N TYR A 221 0.36 -18.35 2.88
CA TYR A 221 -0.89 -18.45 3.60
C TYR A 221 -0.66 -18.35 5.11
N ASN A 222 -1.43 -17.50 5.79
CA ASN A 222 -1.51 -17.49 7.23
C ASN A 222 -2.87 -16.95 7.72
N GLU A 223 -3.17 -17.22 8.98
CA GLU A 223 -4.38 -16.76 9.67
C GLU A 223 -3.97 -16.06 10.97
N ASP A 224 -3.16 -15.03 10.86
CA ASP A 224 -2.52 -14.37 11.98
C ASP A 224 -3.33 -13.18 12.51
N PHE A 225 -3.03 -12.79 13.75
CA PHE A 225 -3.53 -11.55 14.31
C PHE A 225 -2.87 -10.34 13.67
N GLY A 226 -3.69 -9.38 13.31
CA GLY A 226 -3.28 -8.08 12.79
C GLY A 226 -4.02 -6.94 13.48
N HIS A 227 -3.72 -5.72 13.07
CA HIS A 227 -4.33 -4.51 13.62
C HIS A 227 -4.91 -3.66 12.49
N LEU A 228 -6.14 -3.19 12.68
CA LEU A 228 -6.72 -2.16 11.82
C LEU A 228 -6.05 -0.82 12.07
N HIS A 229 -6.14 0.10 11.12
CA HIS A 229 -5.79 1.51 11.35
C HIS A 229 -6.78 2.21 12.28
N LYS A 230 -8.01 1.71 12.39
CA LYS A 230 -9.05 2.19 13.29
C LYS A 230 -8.70 1.83 14.74
N THR A 231 -8.99 2.75 15.66
CA THR A 231 -8.82 2.57 17.10
C THR A 231 -10.14 2.29 17.81
N ASP A 232 -10.07 1.63 18.98
CA ASP A 232 -11.18 1.46 19.90
C ASP A 232 -11.43 2.77 20.72
N ALA A 233 -12.38 2.72 21.66
CA ALA A 233 -12.73 3.86 22.52
C ALA A 233 -11.57 4.29 23.45
N ASN A 234 -10.57 3.44 23.67
CA ASN A 234 -9.38 3.71 24.49
C ASN A 234 -8.18 4.20 23.68
N GLY A 235 -8.33 4.38 22.36
CA GLY A 235 -7.26 4.78 21.47
C GLY A 235 -6.34 3.64 21.01
N ASN A 236 -6.59 2.39 21.40
CA ASN A 236 -5.80 1.25 20.97
C ASN A 236 -6.23 0.77 19.58
N ARG A 237 -5.29 0.38 18.75
CA ARG A 237 -5.61 -0.20 17.45
C ARG A 237 -6.38 -1.51 17.62
N ILE A 238 -7.49 -1.65 16.89
CA ILE A 238 -8.35 -2.84 16.97
C ILE A 238 -7.59 -4.04 16.42
N LYS A 239 -7.40 -5.05 17.28
CA LYS A 239 -6.76 -6.33 16.94
C LYS A 239 -7.82 -7.34 16.54
N LEU A 240 -7.63 -8.02 15.42
CA LEU A 240 -8.45 -9.15 14.97
C LEU A 240 -7.61 -10.10 14.13
N ARG A 241 -8.15 -11.31 13.86
CA ARG A 241 -7.49 -12.29 13.00
C ARG A 241 -7.79 -11.99 11.53
N PHE A 242 -6.80 -12.20 10.68
CA PHE A 242 -6.91 -12.07 9.22
C PHE A 242 -6.43 -13.33 8.53
N ALA A 243 -7.19 -13.79 7.53
CA ALA A 243 -6.64 -14.67 6.52
C ALA A 243 -5.86 -13.84 5.50
N THR A 244 -4.63 -14.22 5.26
CA THR A 244 -3.72 -13.62 4.29
C THR A 244 -3.26 -14.69 3.33
N MET A 245 -3.50 -14.50 2.06
CA MET A 245 -3.15 -15.48 1.02
C MET A 245 -2.56 -14.78 -0.19
N LEU A 246 -1.43 -15.31 -0.68
CA LEU A 246 -0.93 -15.12 -2.03
C LEU A 246 -0.94 -16.49 -2.71
N ALA A 247 -1.78 -16.66 -3.72
CA ALA A 247 -1.93 -17.90 -4.47
C ALA A 247 -1.63 -17.69 -5.95
N LYS A 248 -1.01 -18.69 -6.60
CA LYS A 248 -0.69 -18.68 -8.03
C LYS A 248 -1.56 -19.68 -8.76
N LYS A 249 -2.16 -19.26 -9.87
CA LYS A 249 -2.95 -20.13 -10.74
C LYS A 249 -2.04 -21.03 -11.56
N VAL A 250 -2.18 -22.35 -11.41
CA VAL A 250 -1.32 -23.34 -12.08
C VAL A 250 -1.98 -24.03 -13.25
N GLN A 251 -3.32 -23.95 -13.37
CA GLN A 251 -4.11 -24.57 -14.44
C GLN A 251 -5.44 -23.84 -14.65
#